data_e857ca19a01aa7d2edf1aabd76b63759
#
_entry.id   e857ca19a01aa7d2edf1aabd76b63759
#
_cell.length_a   1.000
_cell.length_b   1.000
_cell.length_c   1.000
_cell.angle_alpha   90.00
_cell.angle_beta   90.00
_cell.angle_gamma   90.00
#
_symmetry.space_group_name_H-M   'P 1'
#
loop_
_entity.id
_entity.type
_entity.pdbx_description
1 polymer ?
#
loop_
_entity_poly.entity_id
_entity_poly.type
_entity_poly.pdbx_seq_one_letter_code
_entity_poly.pdbx_strand_id
1 'polypeptide(L)'
;MELGDILKQRRMVRSYRPDPVPREVIERIVATVRRAPSGGFSQGHRLVVVTDPQKRRALARLAGEGEYVAAGGQAWISTAPVHVFVGTREESYHERYRKPDKLRDGEEIGWPAPYRYVDAGAAFILLQLAAIDEGLASGVFGVLPEQVPAVKALLDVPDDVHFVCLEIGRAHV
;
A
#
# COMPACT_ATOMS: atom_id res chain seq x y z
N MET A 1 -4.16 -11.86 17.53
CA MET A 1 -2.97 -11.80 18.45
C MET A 1 -3.07 -10.57 19.33
N GLU A 2 -2.30 -10.52 20.46
CA GLU A 2 -2.18 -9.28 21.23
C GLU A 2 -1.31 -8.28 20.46
N LEU A 3 -1.65 -6.99 20.55
CA LEU A 3 -0.94 -5.92 19.80
C LEU A 3 0.56 -5.93 20.05
N GLY A 4 0.97 -6.17 21.31
CA GLY A 4 2.40 -6.24 21.66
C GLY A 4 3.15 -7.35 20.93
N ASP A 5 2.50 -8.48 20.64
CA ASP A 5 3.13 -9.59 19.93
C ASP A 5 3.17 -9.35 18.43
N ILE A 6 2.16 -8.67 17.87
CA ILE A 6 2.15 -8.21 16.49
C ILE A 6 3.32 -7.24 16.25
N LEU A 7 3.50 -6.28 17.16
CA LEU A 7 4.58 -5.28 17.05
C LEU A 7 5.97 -5.91 17.14
N LYS A 8 6.18 -6.92 17.98
CA LYS A 8 7.45 -7.68 18.06
C LYS A 8 7.75 -8.45 16.78
N GLN A 9 6.73 -8.93 16.08
CA GLN A 9 6.87 -9.69 14.83
C GLN A 9 7.02 -8.78 13.60
N ARG A 10 6.66 -7.49 13.71
CA ARG A 10 6.73 -6.57 12.58
C ARG A 10 8.17 -6.40 12.10
N ARG A 11 8.45 -6.86 10.91
CA ARG A 11 9.72 -6.68 10.19
C ARG A 11 9.46 -6.59 8.69
N MET A 12 10.40 -6.08 7.93
CA MET A 12 10.35 -6.11 6.47
C MET A 12 10.83 -7.48 5.98
N VAL A 13 9.92 -8.24 5.40
CA VAL A 13 10.21 -9.57 4.86
C VAL A 13 10.45 -9.46 3.36
N ARG A 14 11.50 -10.12 2.87
CA ARG A 14 11.89 -10.18 1.45
C ARG A 14 12.13 -11.61 0.98
N SER A 15 11.40 -12.55 1.55
CA SER A 15 11.40 -13.95 1.12
C SER A 15 10.03 -14.53 1.42
N TYR A 16 9.32 -14.95 0.39
CA TYR A 16 7.95 -15.43 0.50
C TYR A 16 7.82 -16.83 -0.09
N ARG A 17 6.93 -17.61 0.53
CA ARG A 17 6.43 -18.84 -0.06
C ARG A 17 5.43 -18.47 -1.17
N PRO A 18 5.39 -19.24 -2.27
CA PRO A 18 4.50 -18.96 -3.41
C PRO A 18 3.04 -19.33 -3.15
N ASP A 19 2.73 -19.90 -1.96
CA ASP A 19 1.37 -20.35 -1.61
C ASP A 19 0.38 -19.18 -1.72
N PRO A 20 -0.77 -19.37 -2.36
CA PRO A 20 -1.77 -18.33 -2.48
C PRO A 20 -2.33 -17.96 -1.10
N VAL A 21 -2.66 -16.68 -0.93
CA VAL A 21 -3.40 -16.18 0.23
C VAL A 21 -4.89 -16.26 -0.09
N PRO A 22 -5.71 -16.88 0.77
CA PRO A 22 -7.16 -16.95 0.56
C PRO A 22 -7.78 -15.56 0.43
N ARG A 23 -8.74 -15.43 -0.46
CA ARG A 23 -9.39 -14.15 -0.75
C ARG A 23 -10.00 -13.49 0.50
N GLU A 24 -10.65 -14.27 1.32
CA GLU A 24 -11.26 -13.80 2.57
C GLU A 24 -10.25 -13.26 3.58
N VAL A 25 -9.01 -13.78 3.58
CA VAL A 25 -7.89 -13.26 4.39
C VAL A 25 -7.47 -11.88 3.85
N ILE A 26 -7.31 -11.77 2.54
CA ILE A 26 -6.97 -10.49 1.89
C ILE A 26 -8.06 -9.44 2.19
N GLU A 27 -9.32 -9.81 2.07
CA GLU A 27 -10.46 -8.92 2.34
C GLU A 27 -10.47 -8.42 3.80
N ARG A 28 -10.17 -9.29 4.79
CA ARG A 28 -10.03 -8.86 6.19
C ARG A 28 -8.89 -7.88 6.38
N ILE A 29 -7.73 -8.16 5.78
CA ILE A 29 -6.56 -7.27 5.87
C ILE A 29 -6.89 -5.90 5.27
N VAL A 30 -7.39 -5.83 4.05
CA VAL A 30 -7.65 -4.54 3.39
C VAL A 30 -8.81 -3.78 4.04
N ALA A 31 -9.74 -4.47 4.68
CA ALA A 31 -10.83 -3.83 5.42
C ALA A 31 -10.33 -2.97 6.60
N THR A 32 -9.15 -3.23 7.13
CA THR A 32 -8.57 -2.45 8.23
C THR A 32 -8.31 -1.00 7.84
N VAL A 33 -8.07 -0.70 6.55
CA VAL A 33 -7.87 0.66 6.05
C VAL A 33 -9.10 1.55 6.28
N ARG A 34 -10.29 0.98 6.39
CA ARG A 34 -11.51 1.73 6.76
C ARG A 34 -11.41 2.34 8.17
N ARG A 35 -10.48 1.86 9.00
CA ARG A 35 -10.20 2.38 10.34
C ARG A 35 -9.02 3.37 10.37
N ALA A 36 -8.34 3.54 9.24
CA ALA A 36 -7.26 4.52 9.14
C ALA A 36 -7.82 5.94 9.32
N PRO A 37 -7.13 6.78 10.08
CA PRO A 37 -7.50 8.18 10.17
C PRO A 37 -7.32 8.88 8.82
N SER A 38 -8.08 9.96 8.61
CA SER A 38 -7.80 10.89 7.51
C SER A 38 -8.16 12.31 7.89
N GLY A 39 -7.35 13.26 7.46
CA GLY A 39 -7.55 14.69 7.73
C GLY A 39 -8.98 15.11 7.37
N GLY A 40 -9.71 15.67 8.35
CA GLY A 40 -11.12 16.06 8.18
C GLY A 40 -12.07 14.94 7.76
N PHE A 41 -11.67 13.69 7.92
CA PHE A 41 -12.40 12.53 7.41
C PHE A 41 -12.54 12.54 5.88
N SER A 42 -11.49 12.97 5.17
CA SER A 42 -11.46 13.08 3.70
C SER A 42 -11.51 11.72 2.99
N GLN A 43 -11.07 10.65 3.66
CA GLN A 43 -11.06 9.27 3.14
C GLN A 43 -10.44 9.17 1.74
N GLY A 44 -9.31 9.87 1.54
CA GLY A 44 -8.60 9.91 0.27
C GLY A 44 -7.85 8.63 -0.08
N HIS A 45 -7.89 7.62 0.77
CA HIS A 45 -7.20 6.33 0.53
C HIS A 45 -7.74 5.61 -0.69
N ARG A 46 -6.84 5.01 -1.46
CA ARG A 46 -7.14 4.13 -2.59
C ARG A 46 -6.31 2.87 -2.44
N LEU A 47 -6.93 1.73 -2.65
CA LEU A 47 -6.24 0.44 -2.60
C LEU A 47 -6.39 -0.29 -3.93
N VAL A 48 -5.29 -0.85 -4.41
CA VAL A 48 -5.29 -1.80 -5.52
C VAL A 48 -4.67 -3.09 -5.05
N VAL A 49 -5.43 -4.19 -5.12
CA VAL A 49 -4.96 -5.52 -4.74
C VAL A 49 -4.66 -6.33 -5.98
N VAL A 50 -3.45 -6.86 -6.08
CA VAL A 50 -2.97 -7.61 -7.23
C VAL A 50 -2.62 -9.02 -6.80
N THR A 51 -3.41 -9.99 -7.24
CA THR A 51 -3.19 -11.43 -7.04
C THR A 51 -2.83 -12.15 -8.34
N ASP A 52 -3.14 -11.54 -9.49
CA ASP A 52 -2.84 -12.09 -10.80
C ASP A 52 -1.34 -12.30 -10.99
N PRO A 53 -0.86 -13.55 -11.28
CA PRO A 53 0.56 -13.84 -11.40
C PRO A 53 1.26 -13.11 -12.55
N GLN A 54 0.54 -12.78 -13.64
CA GLN A 54 1.15 -12.07 -14.77
C GLN A 54 1.38 -10.61 -14.42
N LYS A 55 0.37 -9.96 -13.80
CA LYS A 55 0.51 -8.59 -13.30
C LYS A 55 1.61 -8.48 -12.23
N ARG A 56 1.69 -9.42 -11.29
CA ARG A 56 2.75 -9.44 -10.26
C ARG A 56 4.15 -9.54 -10.87
N ARG A 57 4.36 -10.41 -11.84
CA ARG A 57 5.64 -10.50 -12.57
C ARG A 57 5.96 -9.24 -13.39
N ALA A 58 4.95 -8.61 -13.97
CA ALA A 58 5.14 -7.34 -14.67
C ALA A 58 5.56 -6.23 -13.71
N LEU A 59 4.93 -6.14 -12.53
CA LEU A 59 5.31 -5.21 -11.47
C LEU A 59 6.73 -5.44 -10.96
N ALA A 60 7.13 -6.70 -10.75
CA ALA A 60 8.49 -7.03 -10.34
C ALA A 60 9.54 -6.54 -11.35
N ARG A 61 9.26 -6.69 -12.65
CA ARG A 61 10.15 -6.14 -13.71
C ARG A 61 10.23 -4.61 -13.66
N LEU A 62 9.08 -3.94 -13.51
CA LEU A 62 9.03 -2.47 -13.41
C LEU A 62 9.72 -1.96 -12.13
N ALA A 63 9.73 -2.76 -11.07
CA ALA A 63 10.42 -2.44 -9.82
C ALA A 63 11.93 -2.78 -9.83
N GLY A 64 12.48 -3.26 -10.97
CA GLY A 64 13.91 -3.55 -11.09
C GLY A 64 14.36 -4.84 -10.42
N GLU A 65 13.46 -5.80 -10.19
CA GLU A 65 13.84 -7.07 -9.55
C GLU A 65 14.91 -7.83 -10.33
N GLY A 66 14.92 -7.71 -11.67
CA GLY A 66 15.93 -8.37 -12.52
C GLY A 66 17.34 -7.90 -12.21
N GLU A 67 17.56 -6.61 -12.09
CA GLU A 67 18.85 -6.01 -11.73
C GLU A 67 19.27 -6.41 -10.31
N TYR A 68 18.31 -6.41 -9.37
CA TYR A 68 18.56 -6.83 -8.00
C TYR A 68 19.00 -8.31 -7.92
N VAL A 69 18.36 -9.20 -8.69
CA VAL A 69 18.74 -10.62 -8.76
C VAL A 69 20.10 -10.79 -9.46
N ALA A 70 20.37 -10.05 -10.53
CA ALA A 70 21.67 -10.09 -11.21
C ALA A 70 22.81 -9.63 -10.30
N ALA A 71 22.53 -8.76 -9.33
CA ALA A 71 23.47 -8.32 -8.29
C ALA A 71 23.61 -9.31 -7.12
N GLY A 72 23.02 -10.52 -7.19
CA GLY A 72 23.11 -11.56 -6.16
C GLY A 72 21.96 -11.54 -5.13
N GLY A 73 20.95 -10.72 -5.31
CA GLY A 73 19.73 -10.74 -4.51
C GLY A 73 18.80 -11.90 -4.85
N GLN A 74 17.83 -12.15 -3.99
CA GLN A 74 16.77 -13.13 -4.25
C GLN A 74 15.53 -12.46 -4.84
N ALA A 75 14.87 -13.10 -5.80
CA ALA A 75 13.56 -12.65 -6.24
C ALA A 75 12.54 -12.75 -5.10
N TRP A 76 11.92 -11.66 -4.76
CA TRP A 76 10.95 -11.59 -3.65
C TRP A 76 9.66 -10.84 -4.03
N ILE A 77 9.74 -9.88 -4.96
CA ILE A 77 8.57 -9.15 -5.45
C ILE A 77 7.70 -10.09 -6.30
N SER A 78 8.30 -10.78 -7.27
CA SER A 78 7.57 -11.70 -8.13
C SER A 78 7.06 -12.97 -7.42
N THR A 79 7.70 -13.36 -6.30
CA THR A 79 7.31 -14.54 -5.50
C THR A 79 6.22 -14.25 -4.50
N ALA A 80 6.09 -13.00 -4.02
CA ALA A 80 5.01 -12.63 -3.11
C ALA A 80 3.63 -12.90 -3.76
N PRO A 81 2.70 -13.59 -3.06
CA PRO A 81 1.42 -13.98 -3.64
C PRO A 81 0.44 -12.82 -3.82
N VAL A 82 0.63 -11.71 -3.09
CA VAL A 82 -0.27 -10.55 -3.11
C VAL A 82 0.54 -9.26 -3.08
N HIS A 83 0.22 -8.33 -3.98
CA HIS A 83 0.67 -6.94 -3.86
C HIS A 83 -0.52 -6.04 -3.49
N VAL A 84 -0.31 -5.10 -2.59
CA VAL A 84 -1.31 -4.11 -2.21
C VAL A 84 -0.71 -2.72 -2.40
N PHE A 85 -1.22 -1.98 -3.35
CA PHE A 85 -0.85 -0.57 -3.53
C PHE A 85 -1.75 0.29 -2.64
N VAL A 86 -1.12 1.06 -1.78
CA VAL A 86 -1.79 2.05 -0.94
C VAL A 86 -1.63 3.40 -1.62
N GLY A 87 -2.72 3.94 -2.12
CA GLY A 87 -2.76 5.21 -2.80
C GLY A 87 -3.48 6.28 -1.98
N THR A 88 -3.24 7.53 -2.38
CA THR A 88 -3.97 8.69 -1.89
C THR A 88 -4.35 9.61 -3.04
N ARG A 89 -5.57 10.15 -2.98
CA ARG A 89 -6.09 11.13 -3.94
C ARG A 89 -6.21 12.49 -3.26
N GLU A 90 -5.42 13.45 -3.74
CA GLU A 90 -5.36 14.80 -3.16
C GLU A 90 -6.71 15.52 -3.25
N GLU A 91 -7.40 15.43 -4.39
CA GLU A 91 -8.68 16.09 -4.59
C GLU A 91 -9.73 15.68 -3.54
N SER A 92 -9.68 14.48 -2.98
CA SER A 92 -10.58 14.08 -1.88
C SER A 92 -10.44 14.97 -0.64
N TYR A 93 -9.25 15.53 -0.41
CA TYR A 93 -9.00 16.48 0.67
C TYR A 93 -9.52 17.86 0.32
N HIS A 94 -9.29 18.33 -0.88
CA HIS A 94 -9.84 19.60 -1.38
C HIS A 94 -11.38 19.57 -1.38
N GLU A 95 -11.99 18.50 -1.92
CA GLU A 95 -13.44 18.29 -1.89
C GLU A 95 -14.00 18.37 -0.47
N ARG A 96 -13.27 17.83 0.53
CA ARG A 96 -13.70 17.86 1.94
C ARG A 96 -13.52 19.24 2.56
N TYR A 97 -12.40 19.90 2.31
CA TYR A 97 -12.06 21.16 2.95
C TYR A 97 -12.69 22.39 2.30
N ARG A 98 -13.31 22.26 1.15
CA ARG A 98 -14.21 23.25 0.53
C ARG A 98 -15.65 23.19 1.08
N LYS A 99 -15.96 22.25 1.98
CA LYS A 99 -17.27 22.18 2.62
C LYS A 99 -17.45 23.32 3.64
N PRO A 100 -18.68 23.86 3.82
CA PRO A 100 -18.93 25.01 4.70
C PRO A 100 -18.39 24.86 6.12
N ASP A 101 -18.43 23.66 6.69
CA ASP A 101 -17.94 23.35 8.04
C ASP A 101 -16.40 23.31 8.15
N LYS A 102 -15.67 23.44 7.02
CA LYS A 102 -14.21 23.40 6.95
C LYS A 102 -13.57 24.68 6.44
N LEU A 103 -14.36 25.57 5.86
CA LEU A 103 -13.86 26.86 5.42
C LEU A 103 -13.41 27.71 6.61
N ARG A 104 -12.36 28.49 6.40
CA ARG A 104 -11.95 29.56 7.30
C ARG A 104 -11.99 30.88 6.54
N ASP A 105 -12.76 31.83 7.07
CA ASP A 105 -13.01 33.13 6.42
C ASP A 105 -13.56 33.00 4.98
N GLY A 106 -14.32 31.90 4.73
CA GLY A 106 -14.92 31.62 3.41
C GLY A 106 -14.00 30.90 2.42
N GLU A 107 -12.77 30.61 2.81
CA GLU A 107 -11.76 29.98 1.93
C GLU A 107 -11.29 28.62 2.46
N GLU A 108 -10.80 27.79 1.55
CA GLU A 108 -10.13 26.54 1.88
C GLU A 108 -8.83 26.83 2.65
N ILE A 109 -8.60 26.13 3.76
CA ILE A 109 -7.36 26.29 4.54
C ILE A 109 -6.17 25.71 3.82
N GLY A 110 -5.04 26.43 3.86
CA GLY A 110 -3.74 25.90 3.44
C GLY A 110 -3.16 24.90 4.45
N TRP A 111 -2.47 23.91 3.96
CA TRP A 111 -1.84 22.87 4.78
C TRP A 111 -0.33 23.12 4.91
N PRO A 112 0.24 23.07 6.15
CA PRO A 112 1.70 23.20 6.33
C PRO A 112 2.47 21.97 5.82
N ALA A 113 1.78 20.84 5.61
CA ALA A 113 2.33 19.60 5.12
C ALA A 113 1.27 18.81 4.33
N PRO A 114 1.66 17.97 3.38
CA PRO A 114 0.72 17.14 2.61
C PRO A 114 0.19 15.97 3.46
N TYR A 115 -0.76 16.23 4.35
CA TYR A 115 -1.32 15.26 5.29
C TYR A 115 -1.85 13.99 4.63
N ARG A 116 -2.23 14.03 3.36
CA ARG A 116 -2.62 12.84 2.59
C ARG A 116 -1.57 11.72 2.62
N TYR A 117 -0.29 12.05 2.69
CA TYR A 117 0.77 11.04 2.81
C TYR A 117 0.93 10.52 4.24
N VAL A 118 0.65 11.34 5.25
CA VAL A 118 0.59 10.90 6.64
C VAL A 118 -0.54 9.88 6.82
N ASP A 119 -1.70 10.18 6.27
CA ASP A 119 -2.87 9.31 6.30
C ASP A 119 -2.61 8.00 5.52
N ALA A 120 -1.99 8.08 4.34
CA ALA A 120 -1.57 6.90 3.58
C ALA A 120 -0.57 6.03 4.37
N GLY A 121 0.36 6.66 5.11
CA GLY A 121 1.29 5.97 6.01
C GLY A 121 0.56 5.25 7.16
N ALA A 122 -0.48 5.87 7.73
CA ALA A 122 -1.31 5.23 8.74
C ALA A 122 -2.07 4.01 8.18
N ALA A 123 -2.66 4.13 7.00
CA ALA A 123 -3.30 3.01 6.31
C ALA A 123 -2.30 1.88 6.00
N PHE A 124 -1.12 2.25 5.56
CA PHE A 124 -0.03 1.33 5.25
C PHE A 124 0.40 0.50 6.46
N ILE A 125 0.63 1.12 7.62
CA ILE A 125 1.02 0.36 8.83
C ILE A 125 -0.12 -0.54 9.32
N LEU A 126 -1.38 -0.13 9.21
CA LEU A 126 -2.51 -0.98 9.57
C LEU A 126 -2.55 -2.25 8.73
N LEU A 127 -2.28 -2.18 7.42
CA LEU A 127 -2.19 -3.36 6.56
C LEU A 127 -1.07 -4.30 7.00
N GLN A 128 0.09 -3.77 7.38
CA GLN A 128 1.21 -4.59 7.87
C GLN A 128 0.85 -5.33 9.15
N LEU A 129 0.26 -4.63 10.12
CA LEU A 129 -0.14 -5.24 11.40
C LEU A 129 -1.25 -6.27 11.21
N ALA A 130 -2.23 -5.98 10.35
CA ALA A 130 -3.29 -6.92 10.01
C ALA A 130 -2.76 -8.17 9.31
N ALA A 131 -1.78 -8.04 8.42
CA ALA A 131 -1.14 -9.18 7.78
C ALA A 131 -0.47 -10.11 8.81
N ILE A 132 0.21 -9.53 9.81
CA ILE A 132 0.83 -10.32 10.90
C ILE A 132 -0.22 -11.01 11.74
N ASP A 133 -1.33 -10.34 12.09
CA ASP A 133 -2.43 -10.92 12.84
C ASP A 133 -3.09 -12.12 12.12
N GLU A 134 -3.10 -12.10 10.79
CA GLU A 134 -3.53 -13.22 9.94
C GLU A 134 -2.42 -14.28 9.70
N GLY A 135 -1.31 -14.22 10.42
CA GLY A 135 -0.19 -15.17 10.29
C GLY A 135 0.61 -15.04 9.01
N LEU A 136 0.57 -13.85 8.40
CA LEU A 136 1.32 -13.50 7.20
C LEU A 136 2.47 -12.54 7.54
N ALA A 137 3.26 -12.21 6.54
CA ALA A 137 4.32 -11.23 6.62
C ALA A 137 4.18 -10.21 5.50
N SER A 138 4.86 -9.09 5.63
CA SER A 138 4.85 -8.05 4.62
C SER A 138 6.22 -7.45 4.39
N GLY A 139 6.43 -6.96 3.17
CA GLY A 139 7.58 -6.16 2.75
C GLY A 139 7.13 -4.94 1.98
N VAL A 140 8.06 -4.09 1.64
CA VAL A 140 7.81 -2.86 0.88
C VAL A 140 8.81 -2.77 -0.25
N PHE A 141 8.34 -2.49 -1.43
CA PHE A 141 9.20 -2.06 -2.53
C PHE A 141 8.76 -0.70 -3.07
N GLY A 142 9.72 0.03 -3.57
CA GLY A 142 9.49 1.27 -4.30
C GLY A 142 9.44 1.03 -5.80
N VAL A 143 8.83 1.97 -6.49
CA VAL A 143 8.88 2.07 -7.95
C VAL A 143 9.62 3.35 -8.27
N LEU A 144 10.59 3.29 -9.19
CA LEU A 144 11.30 4.48 -9.63
C LEU A 144 10.36 5.47 -10.31
N PRO A 145 10.55 6.78 -10.16
CA PRO A 145 9.63 7.79 -10.68
C PRO A 145 9.31 7.63 -12.17
N GLU A 146 10.28 7.25 -12.98
CA GLU A 146 10.11 7.02 -14.42
C GLU A 146 9.25 5.78 -14.74
N GLN A 147 9.09 4.85 -13.82
CA GLN A 147 8.27 3.65 -13.99
C GLN A 147 6.83 3.82 -13.48
N VAL A 148 6.57 4.87 -12.71
CA VAL A 148 5.23 5.12 -12.14
C VAL A 148 4.12 5.16 -13.21
N PRO A 149 4.28 5.83 -14.37
CA PRO A 149 3.25 5.81 -15.40
C PRO A 149 2.94 4.40 -15.93
N ALA A 150 3.96 3.56 -16.12
CA ALA A 150 3.79 2.20 -16.59
C ALA A 150 3.07 1.31 -15.55
N VAL A 151 3.37 1.50 -14.25
CA VAL A 151 2.67 0.81 -13.17
C VAL A 151 1.21 1.25 -13.09
N LYS A 152 0.93 2.55 -13.21
CA LYS A 152 -0.45 3.06 -13.24
C LYS A 152 -1.25 2.47 -14.40
N ALA A 153 -0.67 2.46 -15.59
CA ALA A 153 -1.31 1.88 -16.77
C ALA A 153 -1.59 0.37 -16.61
N LEU A 154 -0.63 -0.39 -16.03
CA LEU A 154 -0.79 -1.83 -15.78
C LEU A 154 -1.92 -2.13 -14.78
N LEU A 155 -2.15 -1.24 -13.84
CA LEU A 155 -3.10 -1.42 -12.73
C LEU A 155 -4.39 -0.62 -12.89
N ASP A 156 -4.58 0.09 -14.00
CA ASP A 156 -5.71 0.99 -14.25
C ASP A 156 -5.89 2.04 -13.13
N VAL A 157 -4.76 2.60 -12.64
CA VAL A 157 -4.76 3.61 -11.59
C VAL A 157 -4.81 5.00 -12.21
N PRO A 158 -5.77 5.86 -11.82
CA PRO A 158 -5.86 7.24 -12.31
C PRO A 158 -4.62 8.07 -11.99
N ASP A 159 -4.34 9.07 -12.85
CA ASP A 159 -3.15 9.92 -12.72
C ASP A 159 -3.14 10.77 -11.44
N ASP A 160 -4.31 11.09 -10.91
CA ASP A 160 -4.49 11.88 -9.67
C ASP A 160 -4.31 11.05 -8.38
N VAL A 161 -4.02 9.75 -8.49
CA VAL A 161 -3.71 8.87 -7.35
C VAL A 161 -2.19 8.71 -7.22
N HIS A 162 -1.65 9.10 -6.08
CA HIS A 162 -0.27 8.84 -5.68
C HIS A 162 -0.21 7.59 -4.80
N PHE A 163 0.74 6.69 -4.99
CA PHE A 163 0.77 5.45 -4.24
C PHE A 163 2.18 5.02 -3.79
N VAL A 164 2.19 4.21 -2.74
CA VAL A 164 3.30 3.38 -2.28
C VAL A 164 2.88 1.92 -2.36
N CYS A 165 3.81 0.98 -2.48
CA CYS A 165 3.48 -0.44 -2.61
C CYS A 165 3.84 -1.24 -1.37
N LEU A 166 2.97 -2.17 -1.02
CA LEU A 166 3.14 -3.17 0.04
C LEU A 166 2.98 -4.57 -0.55
N GLU A 167 3.80 -5.51 -0.12
CA GLU A 167 3.66 -6.92 -0.41
C GLU A 167 3.19 -7.69 0.80
N ILE A 168 2.38 -8.69 0.57
CA ILE A 168 1.83 -9.57 1.62
C ILE A 168 1.97 -11.02 1.16
N GLY A 169 2.45 -11.88 2.05
CA GLY A 169 2.56 -13.31 1.83
C GLY A 169 3.01 -14.05 3.06
N ARG A 170 3.12 -15.39 2.95
CA ARG A 170 3.74 -16.20 4.01
C ARG A 170 5.25 -16.06 3.93
N ALA A 171 5.90 -15.67 5.04
CA ALA A 171 7.35 -15.64 5.09
C ALA A 171 7.93 -17.03 4.81
N HIS A 172 9.04 -17.07 4.09
CA HIS A 172 9.89 -18.25 4.05
C HIS A 172 10.68 -18.28 5.36
N VAL A 173 10.51 -19.34 6.15
CA VAL A 173 11.20 -19.53 7.44
C VAL A 173 12.53 -20.24 7.18
#